data_911fff64bf9e7d02e2a6ec6776d99c08
#
_entry.id   911fff64bf9e7d02e2a6ec6776d99c08
#
_cell.length_a   1.000
_cell.length_b   1.000
_cell.length_c   1.000
_cell.angle_alpha   90.00
_cell.angle_beta   90.00
_cell.angle_gamma   90.00
#
_symmetry.space_group_name_H-M   'P 1'
#
loop_
_entity.id
_entity.type
_entity.pdbx_description
1 polymer ?
#
loop_
_entity_poly.entity_id
_entity_poly.type
_entity_poly.pdbx_seq_one_letter_code
_entity_poly.pdbx_strand_id
1 'polypeptide(L)'
;KIQKKQEPVMVGLNFTHAEFWNPAKCDFELYQCLPLALQAIRDFFTKEYQREIGITVTSTYRPNDPINFPAAHRIPPPAVDSVASDVNLRNEIISRIRSEFKRWEKSELVRNILKTGTNVLIIENTCLHLHFRKENLSFHPGYECEHFYIGEWGVKDGKQFNIAYS
;
A
#
# COMPACT_ATOMS: atom_id res chain seq x y z
N LYS A 1 36.35 -2.37 -19.32
CA LYS A 1 35.21 -3.30 -19.09
C LYS A 1 33.90 -2.53 -19.15
N ILE A 2 33.10 -2.81 -20.17
CA ILE A 2 31.76 -2.25 -20.29
C ILE A 2 30.89 -3.04 -19.31
N GLN A 3 30.45 -2.38 -18.24
CA GLN A 3 29.45 -2.99 -17.37
C GLN A 3 28.11 -3.03 -18.11
N LYS A 4 27.57 -4.21 -18.32
CA LYS A 4 26.19 -4.36 -18.78
C LYS A 4 25.26 -3.71 -17.76
N LYS A 5 24.51 -2.71 -18.21
CA LYS A 5 23.43 -2.12 -17.42
C LYS A 5 22.42 -3.23 -17.12
N GLN A 6 22.26 -3.58 -15.85
CA GLN A 6 21.24 -4.55 -15.46
C GLN A 6 19.85 -4.00 -15.77
N GLU A 7 19.05 -4.80 -16.44
CA GLU A 7 17.64 -4.47 -16.65
C GLU A 7 16.90 -4.44 -15.30
N PRO A 8 15.95 -3.52 -15.09
CA PRO A 8 15.15 -3.49 -13.89
C PRO A 8 14.38 -4.81 -13.70
N VAL A 9 14.43 -5.37 -12.49
CA VAL A 9 13.62 -6.53 -12.13
C VAL A 9 12.21 -6.06 -11.83
N MET A 10 11.24 -6.51 -12.61
CA MET A 10 9.83 -6.18 -12.44
C MET A 10 9.20 -7.07 -11.36
N VAL A 11 8.44 -6.48 -10.47
CA VAL A 11 7.68 -7.18 -9.42
C VAL A 11 6.16 -7.04 -9.60
N GLY A 12 5.75 -6.33 -10.62
CA GLY A 12 4.39 -6.15 -11.10
C GLY A 12 4.47 -5.55 -12.49
N LEU A 13 3.36 -5.39 -13.20
CA LEU A 13 3.36 -4.88 -14.57
C LEU A 13 4.00 -3.49 -14.70
N ASN A 14 3.79 -2.63 -13.71
CA ASN A 14 4.23 -1.24 -13.72
C ASN A 14 5.19 -0.89 -12.56
N PHE A 15 5.69 -1.87 -11.82
CA PHE A 15 6.56 -1.66 -10.67
C PHE A 15 7.84 -2.45 -10.79
N THR A 16 8.95 -1.85 -10.37
CA THR A 16 10.25 -2.50 -10.30
C THR A 16 10.63 -2.80 -8.85
N HIS A 17 11.49 -3.78 -8.67
CA HIS A 17 12.02 -4.13 -7.36
C HIS A 17 12.69 -2.95 -6.66
N ALA A 18 13.40 -2.11 -7.42
CA ALA A 18 14.10 -0.94 -6.88
C ALA A 18 13.18 0.11 -6.22
N GLU A 19 11.91 0.17 -6.60
CA GLU A 19 10.93 1.08 -6.00
C GLU A 19 10.59 0.70 -4.56
N PHE A 20 10.74 -0.58 -4.21
CA PHE A 20 10.40 -1.10 -2.89
C PHE A 20 11.60 -1.36 -2.01
N TRP A 21 12.78 -1.37 -2.57
CA TRP A 21 13.96 -1.86 -1.89
C TRP A 21 15.17 -0.95 -2.10
N ASN A 22 15.87 -0.69 -1.02
CA ASN A 22 17.14 0.00 -1.06
C ASN A 22 18.26 -0.97 -0.67
N PRO A 23 19.01 -1.51 -1.65
CA PRO A 23 20.03 -2.52 -1.37
C PRO A 23 21.20 -2.01 -0.51
N ALA A 24 21.40 -0.69 -0.44
CA ALA A 24 22.42 -0.12 0.45
C ALA A 24 22.03 -0.18 1.93
N LYS A 25 20.77 -0.40 2.24
CA LYS A 25 20.26 -0.39 3.62
C LYS A 25 19.84 -1.76 4.14
N CYS A 26 19.41 -2.67 3.28
CA CYS A 26 18.90 -3.96 3.72
C CYS A 26 18.89 -4.98 2.58
N ASP A 27 19.07 -6.22 2.97
CA ASP A 27 18.88 -7.38 2.13
C ASP A 27 17.70 -8.17 2.72
N PHE A 28 16.51 -7.96 2.18
CA PHE A 28 15.30 -8.62 2.64
C PHE A 28 14.37 -8.92 1.47
N GLU A 29 13.50 -9.89 1.67
CA GLU A 29 12.44 -10.20 0.72
C GLU A 29 11.23 -9.28 0.94
N LEU A 30 10.74 -8.71 -0.16
CA LEU A 30 9.48 -7.99 -0.16
C LEU A 30 8.32 -9.00 -0.18
N TYR A 31 7.27 -8.74 0.58
CA TYR A 31 6.03 -9.47 0.40
C TYR A 31 5.46 -9.19 -0.99
N GLN A 32 5.37 -10.22 -1.82
CA GLN A 32 4.92 -10.11 -3.21
C GLN A 32 3.50 -9.56 -3.35
N CYS A 33 2.67 -9.74 -2.33
CA CYS A 33 1.31 -9.20 -2.32
C CYS A 33 1.26 -7.67 -2.40
N LEU A 34 2.29 -6.95 -1.92
CA LEU A 34 2.29 -5.48 -1.88
C LEU A 34 2.38 -4.86 -3.27
N PRO A 35 3.34 -5.20 -4.14
CA PRO A 35 3.33 -4.70 -5.51
C PRO A 35 2.10 -5.13 -6.30
N LEU A 36 1.55 -6.31 -6.05
CA LEU A 36 0.29 -6.73 -6.67
C LEU A 36 -0.88 -5.88 -6.21
N ALA A 37 -0.94 -5.51 -4.94
CA ALA A 37 -1.96 -4.60 -4.41
C ALA A 37 -1.86 -3.20 -5.04
N LEU A 38 -0.64 -2.67 -5.17
CA LEU A 38 -0.43 -1.39 -5.85
C LEU A 38 -0.82 -1.46 -7.33
N GLN A 39 -0.55 -2.58 -8.00
CA GLN A 39 -1.00 -2.80 -9.37
C GLN A 39 -2.53 -2.79 -9.47
N ALA A 40 -3.22 -3.42 -8.53
CA ALA A 40 -4.68 -3.41 -8.48
C ALA A 40 -5.24 -1.98 -8.32
N ILE A 41 -4.61 -1.17 -7.49
CA ILE A 41 -4.99 0.24 -7.30
C ILE A 41 -4.74 1.04 -8.57
N ARG A 42 -3.58 0.89 -9.17
CA ARG A 42 -3.24 1.55 -10.44
C ARG A 42 -4.23 1.20 -11.54
N ASP A 43 -4.54 -0.07 -11.70
CA ASP A 43 -5.48 -0.57 -12.72
C ASP A 43 -6.90 -0.02 -12.50
N PHE A 44 -7.35 0.01 -11.25
CA PHE A 44 -8.66 0.56 -10.89
C PHE A 44 -8.78 2.03 -11.32
N PHE A 45 -7.82 2.88 -10.97
CA PHE A 45 -7.87 4.29 -11.31
C PHE A 45 -7.59 4.56 -12.78
N THR A 46 -6.75 3.75 -13.41
CA THR A 46 -6.51 3.84 -14.87
C THR A 46 -7.81 3.59 -15.63
N LYS A 47 -8.60 2.63 -15.20
CA LYS A 47 -9.94 2.36 -15.77
C LYS A 47 -10.93 3.51 -15.50
N GLU A 48 -10.98 3.99 -14.26
CA GLU A 48 -11.86 5.08 -13.85
C GLU A 48 -11.59 6.38 -14.63
N TYR A 49 -10.32 6.73 -14.79
CA TYR A 49 -9.91 7.96 -15.46
C TYR A 49 -9.75 7.80 -16.98
N GLN A 50 -9.86 6.57 -17.51
CA GLN A 50 -9.65 6.26 -18.93
C GLN A 50 -8.30 6.76 -19.47
N ARG A 51 -7.28 6.77 -18.60
CA ARG A 51 -5.89 7.07 -18.91
C ARG A 51 -4.98 6.44 -17.85
N GLU A 52 -3.71 6.28 -18.16
CA GLU A 52 -2.76 5.75 -17.17
C GLU A 52 -2.66 6.65 -15.95
N ILE A 53 -2.87 6.06 -14.78
CA ILE A 53 -2.73 6.71 -13.48
C ILE A 53 -1.56 6.06 -12.75
N GLY A 54 -0.46 6.78 -12.64
CA GLY A 54 0.72 6.30 -11.92
C GLY A 54 0.52 6.32 -10.41
N ILE A 55 1.15 5.35 -9.74
CA ILE A 55 1.26 5.27 -8.28
C ILE A 55 2.74 5.29 -7.93
N THR A 56 3.12 6.14 -7.00
CA THR A 56 4.51 6.30 -6.54
C THR A 56 4.65 5.76 -5.13
N VAL A 57 5.62 4.86 -4.94
CA VAL A 57 6.02 4.38 -3.62
C VAL A 57 6.84 5.46 -2.93
N THR A 58 6.39 5.91 -1.75
CA THR A 58 7.03 6.98 -0.99
C THR A 58 7.86 6.47 0.18
N SER A 59 7.50 5.31 0.74
CA SER A 59 8.21 4.74 1.88
C SER A 59 8.06 3.22 1.91
N THR A 60 9.13 2.53 2.31
CA THR A 60 9.17 1.09 2.54
C THR A 60 9.90 0.80 3.84
N TYR A 61 11.15 0.37 3.78
CA TYR A 61 11.94 0.01 4.94
C TYR A 61 12.53 1.25 5.65
N ARG A 62 12.23 1.37 6.93
CA ARG A 62 12.71 2.46 7.79
C ARG A 62 13.30 1.87 9.08
N PRO A 63 14.54 1.38 9.05
CA PRO A 63 15.15 0.69 10.21
C PRO A 63 15.35 1.60 11.41
N ASN A 64 15.43 2.91 11.20
CA ASN A 64 15.70 3.90 12.24
C ASN A 64 14.43 4.59 12.79
N ASP A 65 13.24 4.11 12.41
CA ASP A 65 12.01 4.60 13.02
C ASP A 65 12.06 4.38 14.55
N PRO A 66 11.55 5.34 15.35
CA PRO A 66 11.51 5.20 16.79
C PRO A 66 10.81 3.92 17.26
N ILE A 67 11.30 3.30 18.33
CA ILE A 67 10.74 2.03 18.85
C ILE A 67 9.28 2.16 19.25
N ASN A 68 8.84 3.36 19.66
CA ASN A 68 7.45 3.64 19.99
C ASN A 68 6.53 3.78 18.78
N PHE A 69 7.09 3.81 17.55
CA PHE A 69 6.29 3.78 16.33
C PHE A 69 5.94 2.34 15.97
N PRO A 70 4.83 2.13 15.23
CA PRO A 70 4.51 0.80 14.70
C PRO A 70 5.68 0.21 13.92
N ALA A 71 5.92 -1.09 14.11
CA ALA A 71 7.05 -1.78 13.49
C ALA A 71 6.89 -2.05 11.99
N ALA A 72 5.77 -1.65 11.38
CA ALA A 72 5.41 -2.01 10.00
C ALA A 72 6.46 -1.67 8.96
N HIS A 73 7.17 -0.54 9.11
CA HIS A 73 8.25 -0.14 8.21
C HIS A 73 9.64 -0.48 8.74
N ARG A 74 9.77 -0.77 10.02
CA ARG A 74 11.06 -0.97 10.71
C ARG A 74 11.55 -2.42 10.66
N ILE A 75 10.63 -3.37 10.68
CA ILE A 75 10.92 -4.82 10.70
C ILE A 75 10.59 -5.40 9.33
N PRO A 76 11.58 -5.96 8.59
CA PRO A 76 11.32 -6.60 7.31
C PRO A 76 10.46 -7.88 7.42
N PRO A 77 9.64 -8.19 6.43
CA PRO A 77 9.32 -7.39 5.24
C PRO A 77 8.48 -6.16 5.59
N PRO A 78 8.85 -4.98 5.08
CA PRO A 78 8.21 -3.74 5.48
C PRO A 78 6.88 -3.50 4.80
N ALA A 79 6.05 -2.66 5.42
CA ALA A 79 4.90 -2.03 4.79
C ALA A 79 5.34 -1.07 3.68
N VAL A 80 4.40 -0.69 2.84
CA VAL A 80 4.59 0.25 1.73
C VAL A 80 3.62 1.41 1.87
N ASP A 81 4.13 2.62 1.79
CA ASP A 81 3.33 3.84 1.64
C ASP A 81 3.39 4.31 0.19
N SER A 82 2.28 4.79 -0.33
CA SER A 82 2.17 5.24 -1.71
C SER A 82 1.22 6.42 -1.87
N VAL A 83 1.43 7.15 -2.95
CA VAL A 83 0.58 8.28 -3.37
C VAL A 83 0.35 8.21 -4.87
N ALA A 84 -0.67 8.91 -5.37
CA ALA A 84 -0.80 9.12 -6.81
C ALA A 84 0.43 9.90 -7.32
N SER A 85 0.99 9.47 -8.46
CA SER A 85 2.15 10.13 -9.05
C SER A 85 1.83 11.57 -9.48
N ASP A 86 0.65 11.78 -10.04
CA ASP A 86 0.14 13.12 -10.36
C ASP A 86 -0.28 13.84 -9.08
N VAL A 87 0.48 14.85 -8.69
CA VAL A 87 0.21 15.63 -7.46
C VAL A 87 -1.15 16.30 -7.46
N ASN A 88 -1.68 16.66 -8.63
CA ASN A 88 -2.98 17.30 -8.77
C ASN A 88 -4.15 16.34 -8.51
N LEU A 89 -3.91 15.03 -8.60
CA LEU A 89 -4.92 14.00 -8.38
C LEU A 89 -4.87 13.38 -6.97
N ARG A 90 -3.87 13.69 -6.16
CA ARG A 90 -3.65 13.02 -4.85
C ARG A 90 -4.85 13.12 -3.93
N ASN A 91 -5.40 14.32 -3.76
CA ASN A 91 -6.56 14.52 -2.88
C ASN A 91 -7.81 13.83 -3.41
N GLU A 92 -8.05 13.90 -4.71
CA GLU A 92 -9.20 13.25 -5.34
C GLU A 92 -9.12 11.73 -5.23
N ILE A 93 -7.95 11.16 -5.50
CA ILE A 93 -7.73 9.71 -5.43
C ILE A 93 -7.87 9.22 -3.99
N ILE A 94 -7.29 9.90 -3.01
CA ILE A 94 -7.47 9.53 -1.59
C ILE A 94 -8.92 9.64 -1.17
N SER A 95 -9.63 10.66 -1.60
CA SER A 95 -11.06 10.82 -1.33
C SER A 95 -11.87 9.64 -1.91
N ARG A 96 -11.53 9.22 -3.12
CA ARG A 96 -12.15 8.06 -3.76
C ARG A 96 -11.82 6.76 -3.01
N ILE A 97 -10.58 6.58 -2.61
CA ILE A 97 -10.16 5.41 -1.80
C ILE A 97 -10.93 5.39 -0.48
N ARG A 98 -11.08 6.54 0.18
CA ARG A 98 -11.86 6.64 1.42
C ARG A 98 -13.30 6.19 1.21
N SER A 99 -13.94 6.62 0.14
CA SER A 99 -15.30 6.20 -0.21
C SER A 99 -15.38 4.68 -0.41
N GLU A 100 -14.38 4.10 -1.09
CA GLU A 100 -14.31 2.65 -1.30
C GLU A 100 -14.08 1.90 0.02
N PHE A 101 -13.25 2.42 0.92
CA PHE A 101 -13.01 1.81 2.23
C PHE A 101 -14.24 1.83 3.12
N LYS A 102 -15.02 2.91 3.07
CA LYS A 102 -16.29 3.00 3.83
C LYS A 102 -17.31 1.95 3.40
N ARG A 103 -17.27 1.52 2.14
CA ARG A 103 -18.15 0.48 1.60
C ARG A 103 -17.40 -0.79 1.22
N TRP A 104 -16.39 -1.14 1.97
CA TRP A 104 -15.42 -2.18 1.65
C TRP A 104 -16.03 -3.53 1.23
N GLU A 105 -17.15 -3.94 1.85
CA GLU A 105 -17.84 -5.19 1.52
C GLU A 105 -18.35 -5.25 0.07
N LYS A 106 -18.62 -4.09 -0.53
CA LYS A 106 -19.15 -3.95 -1.90
C LYS A 106 -18.14 -3.37 -2.87
N SER A 107 -16.93 -3.02 -2.40
CA SER A 107 -15.92 -2.37 -3.21
C SER A 107 -15.13 -3.36 -4.04
N GLU A 108 -15.16 -3.19 -5.35
CA GLU A 108 -14.29 -3.92 -6.28
C GLU A 108 -12.81 -3.63 -5.99
N LEU A 109 -12.47 -2.36 -5.72
CA LEU A 109 -11.09 -1.97 -5.40
C LEU A 109 -10.59 -2.73 -4.17
N VAL A 110 -11.33 -2.71 -3.08
CA VAL A 110 -10.95 -3.40 -1.83
C VAL A 110 -10.84 -4.90 -2.06
N ARG A 111 -11.80 -5.50 -2.76
CA ARG A 111 -11.76 -6.92 -3.11
C ARG A 111 -10.49 -7.27 -3.87
N ASN A 112 -10.15 -6.47 -4.88
CA ASN A 112 -8.95 -6.73 -5.69
C ASN A 112 -7.66 -6.58 -4.89
N ILE A 113 -7.60 -5.65 -3.94
CA ILE A 113 -6.46 -5.53 -3.02
C ILE A 113 -6.36 -6.75 -2.10
N LEU A 114 -7.46 -7.14 -1.47
CA LEU A 114 -7.50 -8.27 -0.54
C LEU A 114 -7.16 -9.61 -1.22
N LYS A 115 -7.55 -9.77 -2.48
CA LYS A 115 -7.21 -10.97 -3.28
C LYS A 115 -5.70 -11.18 -3.46
N THR A 116 -4.91 -10.13 -3.36
CA THR A 116 -3.45 -10.25 -3.44
C THR A 116 -2.83 -10.87 -2.19
N GLY A 117 -3.57 -10.91 -1.08
CA GLY A 117 -3.09 -11.29 0.25
C GLY A 117 -2.77 -10.09 1.14
N THR A 118 -2.68 -8.88 0.60
CA THR A 118 -2.51 -7.65 1.38
C THR A 118 -3.71 -7.47 2.30
N ASN A 119 -3.49 -7.38 3.60
CA ASN A 119 -4.56 -7.41 4.59
C ASN A 119 -4.58 -6.22 5.54
N VAL A 120 -3.67 -5.27 5.41
CA VAL A 120 -3.70 -4.00 6.14
C VAL A 120 -3.77 -2.87 5.14
N LEU A 121 -4.88 -2.14 5.14
CA LEU A 121 -5.20 -1.05 4.23
C LEU A 121 -5.55 0.17 5.07
N ILE A 122 -4.66 1.15 5.12
CA ILE A 122 -4.84 2.32 5.97
C ILE A 122 -4.58 3.59 5.16
N ILE A 123 -5.54 4.50 5.18
CA ILE A 123 -5.33 5.86 4.68
C ILE A 123 -4.62 6.65 5.79
N GLU A 124 -3.45 7.20 5.45
CA GLU A 124 -2.68 8.07 6.35
C GLU A 124 -2.51 9.44 5.68
N ASN A 125 -3.32 10.41 6.09
CA ASN A 125 -3.37 11.74 5.47
C ASN A 125 -3.63 11.65 3.95
N THR A 126 -2.63 11.91 3.12
CA THR A 126 -2.71 11.84 1.65
C THR A 126 -2.06 10.61 1.05
N CYS A 127 -1.56 9.71 1.89
CA CYS A 127 -0.93 8.47 1.42
C CYS A 127 -1.72 7.23 1.80
N LEU A 128 -1.46 6.15 1.09
CA LEU A 128 -2.05 4.85 1.36
C LEU A 128 -0.96 3.93 1.90
N HIS A 129 -1.19 3.43 3.12
CA HIS A 129 -0.35 2.45 3.79
C HIS A 129 -0.89 1.05 3.55
N LEU A 130 -0.05 0.18 3.01
CA LEU A 130 -0.37 -1.21 2.74
C LEU A 130 0.63 -2.13 3.42
N HIS A 131 0.13 -3.20 4.05
CA HIS A 131 0.98 -4.19 4.68
C HIS A 131 0.32 -5.57 4.66
N PHE A 132 1.13 -6.58 4.90
CA PHE A 132 0.68 -7.93 5.22
C PHE A 132 1.04 -8.24 6.67
N ARG A 133 0.05 -8.63 7.47
CA ARG A 133 0.23 -9.08 8.87
C ARG A 133 -0.40 -10.43 9.07
N LYS A 134 0.29 -11.30 9.78
CA LYS A 134 -0.17 -12.68 10.04
C LYS A 134 -1.07 -12.81 11.26
N GLU A 135 -1.07 -11.82 12.16
CA GLU A 135 -1.68 -11.93 13.49
C GLU A 135 -2.56 -10.72 13.84
N ASN A 136 -3.48 -10.93 14.78
CA ASN A 136 -4.28 -9.89 15.43
C ASN A 136 -5.27 -9.13 14.53
N LEU A 137 -5.78 -9.78 13.48
CA LEU A 137 -6.78 -9.19 12.60
C LEU A 137 -8.09 -10.00 12.65
N SER A 138 -9.20 -9.32 12.38
CA SER A 138 -10.52 -9.94 12.31
C SER A 138 -10.64 -10.82 11.07
N PHE A 139 -11.25 -11.99 11.24
CA PHE A 139 -11.60 -12.86 10.12
C PHE A 139 -12.83 -12.33 9.37
N HIS A 140 -12.80 -12.37 8.07
CA HIS A 140 -13.96 -12.10 7.24
C HIS A 140 -14.10 -13.14 6.12
N PRO A 141 -15.20 -13.93 6.11
CA PRO A 141 -15.42 -14.91 5.06
C PRO A 141 -15.63 -14.25 3.68
N GLY A 142 -15.20 -14.93 2.64
CA GLY A 142 -15.40 -14.48 1.27
C GLY A 142 -14.24 -13.70 0.66
N TYR A 143 -13.20 -13.43 1.43
CA TYR A 143 -11.95 -12.85 0.94
C TYR A 143 -10.82 -13.88 1.00
N GLU A 144 -9.82 -13.72 0.13
CA GLU A 144 -8.70 -14.67 0.05
C GLU A 144 -7.71 -14.53 1.19
N CYS A 145 -7.69 -13.39 1.89
CA CYS A 145 -6.95 -13.24 3.14
C CYS A 145 -7.88 -13.56 4.34
N GLU A 146 -7.39 -14.36 5.27
CA GLU A 146 -8.17 -14.81 6.44
C GLU A 146 -8.53 -13.66 7.38
N HIS A 147 -7.58 -12.74 7.56
CA HIS A 147 -7.71 -11.59 8.45
C HIS A 147 -7.33 -10.32 7.72
N PHE A 148 -8.02 -9.23 8.01
CA PHE A 148 -7.70 -7.93 7.41
C PHE A 148 -8.13 -6.76 8.29
N TYR A 149 -7.48 -5.62 8.08
CA TYR A 149 -7.83 -4.35 8.69
C TYR A 149 -7.94 -3.27 7.61
N ILE A 150 -9.05 -2.54 7.60
CA ILE A 150 -9.30 -1.43 6.69
C ILE A 150 -9.66 -0.22 7.55
N GLY A 151 -8.90 0.85 7.42
CA GLY A 151 -9.11 2.02 8.26
C GLY A 151 -8.44 3.29 7.76
N GLU A 152 -8.45 4.29 8.62
CA GLU A 152 -7.85 5.60 8.37
C GLU A 152 -7.25 6.14 9.65
N TRP A 153 -6.03 6.67 9.56
CA TRP A 153 -5.35 7.37 10.64
C TRP A 153 -5.01 8.79 10.20
N GLY A 154 -5.08 9.71 11.12
CA GLY A 154 -4.72 11.07 10.81
C GLY A 154 -4.68 11.96 12.03
N VAL A 155 -4.50 13.26 11.77
CA VAL A 155 -4.55 14.31 12.77
C VAL A 155 -5.59 15.33 12.33
N LYS A 156 -6.52 15.66 13.22
CA LYS A 156 -7.53 16.69 13.01
C LYS A 156 -7.60 17.57 14.26
N ASP A 157 -7.49 18.88 14.07
CA ASP A 157 -7.51 19.86 15.16
C ASP A 157 -6.46 19.56 16.26
N GLY A 158 -5.26 19.15 15.84
CA GLY A 158 -4.17 18.79 16.74
C GLY A 158 -4.32 17.45 17.45
N LYS A 159 -5.38 16.70 17.19
CA LYS A 159 -5.67 15.40 17.81
C LYS A 159 -5.52 14.26 16.81
N GLN A 160 -4.88 13.18 17.23
CA GLN A 160 -4.84 11.95 16.46
C GLN A 160 -6.21 11.27 16.48
N PHE A 161 -6.59 10.72 15.33
CA PHE A 161 -7.76 9.87 15.19
C PHE A 161 -7.41 8.57 14.50
N ASN A 162 -8.20 7.55 14.78
CA ASN A 162 -8.11 6.22 14.16
C ASN A 162 -9.53 5.73 13.92
N ILE A 163 -9.86 5.44 12.67
CA ILE A 163 -11.17 4.95 12.26
C ILE A 163 -10.99 3.57 11.65
N ALA A 164 -11.70 2.57 12.18
CA ALA A 164 -11.80 1.25 11.57
C ALA A 164 -13.08 1.19 10.72
N TYR A 165 -12.94 0.84 9.45
CA TYR A 165 -14.07 0.62 8.53
C TYR A 165 -14.47 -0.86 8.47
N SER A 166 -13.51 -1.74 8.72
CA SER A 166 -13.75 -3.19 8.75
C SER A 166 -14.04 -3.70 10.16
#